data_b4b01a6d39e949ad6b06ce6544402cb4
#
_entry.id   b4b01a6d39e949ad6b06ce6544402cb4
#
_cell.length_a   1.000
_cell.length_b   1.000
_cell.length_c   1.000
_cell.angle_alpha   90.00
_cell.angle_beta   90.00
_cell.angle_gamma   90.00
#
_symmetry.space_group_name_H-M   'P 1'
#
loop_
_entity.id
_entity.type
_entity.pdbx_description
1 polymer ?
#
loop_
_entity_poly.entity_id
_entity_poly.type
_entity_poly.pdbx_seq_one_letter_code
_entity_poly.pdbx_strand_id
1 'polypeptide(L)'
;MYEITTRSAQILDKDGREQTISINGSEFMMKMPYSDTWTDFSFGIHRLKKGTNKIQILPRYGYGAYDTITVKKADLPALNVSPTLSDSKATSETQGLMNYLCDVYGKHMLSGQQEIYGGGHTESSPNGYSGADLQGYETEFEYIKKNFGDYPAIRGFDYMNYNPLYGWDDQTTERIIEWGTERNGIPTVCWHINVPKDFASYELGDAVDWQKCTYKPDETDFDTSKAIVEGTKEYEYVMLTIKTLAEELKKVQDAGVPIIFRPYH
;
A
#
# COMPACT_ATOMS: atom_id res chain seq x y z
N MET A 1 -10.24 5.48 22.41
CA MET A 1 -9.15 4.50 22.56
C MET A 1 -8.81 4.35 24.03
N TYR A 2 -8.51 3.11 24.47
CA TYR A 2 -8.19 2.78 25.85
C TYR A 2 -6.99 1.85 25.88
N GLU A 3 -6.05 2.11 26.77
CA GLU A 3 -4.96 1.22 27.08
C GLU A 3 -5.45 0.17 28.09
N ILE A 4 -5.15 -1.10 27.80
CA ILE A 4 -5.53 -2.22 28.65
C ILE A 4 -4.25 -2.88 29.13
N THR A 5 -4.09 -2.96 30.46
CA THR A 5 -2.89 -3.50 31.09
C THR A 5 -3.33 -4.52 32.15
N THR A 6 -2.60 -5.60 32.28
CA THR A 6 -2.78 -6.55 33.38
C THR A 6 -1.57 -6.55 34.31
N ARG A 7 -1.80 -6.62 35.61
CA ARG A 7 -0.76 -6.95 36.57
C ARG A 7 -0.64 -8.46 36.64
N SER A 8 0.52 -8.96 36.21
CA SER A 8 0.70 -10.39 35.95
C SER A 8 2.11 -10.88 36.26
N ALA A 9 2.26 -12.19 36.36
CA ALA A 9 3.54 -12.87 36.50
C ALA A 9 3.50 -14.21 35.75
N GLN A 10 4.63 -14.62 35.17
CA GLN A 10 4.81 -15.97 34.64
C GLN A 10 6.25 -16.44 34.85
N ILE A 11 6.39 -17.62 35.43
CA ILE A 11 7.67 -18.24 35.76
C ILE A 11 7.97 -19.53 34.99
N LEU A 12 7.11 -19.88 34.05
CA LEU A 12 7.14 -21.17 33.35
C LEU A 12 8.11 -21.20 32.20
N ASP A 13 8.35 -20.04 31.62
CA ASP A 13 9.21 -19.95 30.41
C ASP A 13 10.02 -18.65 30.44
N LYS A 14 11.36 -18.78 30.51
CA LYS A 14 12.29 -17.64 30.55
C LYS A 14 12.32 -16.83 29.24
N ASP A 15 12.00 -17.47 28.13
CA ASP A 15 11.93 -16.80 26.84
C ASP A 15 10.59 -16.07 26.62
N GLY A 16 9.70 -16.13 27.60
CA GLY A 16 8.35 -15.56 27.54
C GLY A 16 7.33 -16.53 26.96
N ARG A 17 6.07 -16.36 27.36
CA ARG A 17 4.99 -17.28 27.04
C ARG A 17 3.83 -16.59 26.31
N GLU A 18 3.37 -17.21 25.23
CA GLU A 18 2.24 -16.68 24.46
C GLU A 18 0.94 -16.74 25.26
N GLN A 19 0.24 -15.63 25.25
CA GLN A 19 -1.10 -15.47 25.83
C GLN A 19 -2.08 -15.15 24.72
N THR A 20 -3.24 -15.79 24.72
CA THR A 20 -4.33 -15.44 23.83
C THR A 20 -5.30 -14.51 24.53
N ILE A 21 -5.46 -13.33 24.01
CA ILE A 21 -6.34 -12.28 24.55
C ILE A 21 -7.52 -12.13 23.59
N SER A 22 -8.70 -11.92 24.14
CA SER A 22 -9.89 -11.59 23.35
C SER A 22 -10.53 -10.30 23.88
N ILE A 23 -10.75 -9.35 23.01
CA ILE A 23 -11.46 -8.10 23.31
C ILE A 23 -12.68 -8.00 22.39
N ASN A 24 -13.86 -8.08 22.98
CA ASN A 24 -15.14 -8.07 22.27
C ASN A 24 -15.25 -9.13 21.16
N GLY A 25 -14.57 -10.27 21.30
CA GLY A 25 -14.56 -11.37 20.34
C GLY A 25 -13.41 -11.32 19.34
N SER A 26 -12.64 -10.24 19.27
CA SER A 26 -11.40 -10.17 18.50
C SER A 26 -10.27 -10.81 19.28
N GLU A 27 -9.71 -11.91 18.76
CA GLU A 27 -8.61 -12.64 19.39
C GLU A 27 -7.27 -12.23 18.79
N PHE A 28 -6.25 -12.13 19.63
CA PHE A 28 -4.87 -11.91 19.23
C PHE A 28 -3.92 -12.57 20.24
N MET A 29 -2.70 -12.87 19.82
CA MET A 29 -1.66 -13.45 20.65
C MET A 29 -0.62 -12.41 21.01
N MET A 30 -0.15 -12.47 22.27
CA MET A 30 0.93 -11.63 22.78
C MET A 30 1.88 -12.47 23.61
N LYS A 31 3.16 -12.20 23.51
CA LYS A 31 4.18 -12.89 24.30
C LYS A 31 4.39 -12.18 25.64
N MET A 32 3.92 -12.80 26.72
CA MET A 32 4.13 -12.32 28.08
C MET A 32 5.56 -12.66 28.51
N PRO A 33 6.37 -11.65 28.91
CA PRO A 33 7.74 -11.90 29.34
C PRO A 33 7.79 -12.70 30.63
N TYR A 34 8.93 -13.36 30.88
CA TYR A 34 9.19 -13.99 32.18
C TYR A 34 9.23 -12.91 33.28
N SER A 35 8.54 -13.18 34.36
CA SER A 35 8.64 -12.40 35.58
C SER A 35 8.25 -13.26 36.79
N ASP A 36 9.11 -13.31 37.80
CA ASP A 36 8.87 -13.94 39.11
C ASP A 36 8.25 -12.95 40.10
N THR A 37 8.03 -11.73 39.68
CA THR A 37 7.33 -10.69 40.45
C THR A 37 6.16 -10.16 39.64
N TRP A 38 5.22 -9.53 40.34
CA TRP A 38 4.08 -8.90 39.71
C TRP A 38 4.51 -7.68 38.90
N THR A 39 4.31 -7.73 37.58
CA THR A 39 4.63 -6.66 36.65
C THR A 39 3.45 -6.31 35.77
N ASP A 40 3.43 -5.10 35.26
CA ASP A 40 2.41 -4.66 34.32
C ASP A 40 2.75 -5.19 32.91
N PHE A 41 1.78 -5.88 32.33
CA PHE A 41 1.83 -6.38 30.96
C PHE A 41 0.73 -5.73 30.13
N SER A 42 1.10 -4.95 29.12
CA SER A 42 0.15 -4.22 28.29
C SER A 42 -0.45 -5.12 27.21
N PHE A 43 -1.75 -5.11 27.09
CA PHE A 43 -2.48 -5.69 25.96
C PHE A 43 -2.58 -4.71 24.79
N GLY A 44 -2.03 -3.50 24.93
CA GLY A 44 -2.06 -2.46 23.90
C GLY A 44 -3.25 -1.51 24.05
N ILE A 45 -3.43 -0.72 22.99
CA ILE A 45 -4.48 0.31 22.92
C ILE A 45 -5.61 -0.19 22.01
N HIS A 46 -6.81 -0.24 22.55
CA HIS A 46 -7.98 -0.79 21.88
C HIS A 46 -9.15 0.19 21.87
N ARG A 47 -9.99 0.07 20.82
CA ARG A 47 -11.25 0.79 20.78
C ARG A 47 -12.30 0.02 21.57
N LEU A 48 -12.79 0.62 22.65
CA LEU A 48 -13.92 0.10 23.40
C LEU A 48 -15.20 0.80 22.97
N LYS A 49 -16.31 0.05 22.93
CA LYS A 49 -17.65 0.58 22.60
C LYS A 49 -18.30 1.20 23.83
N LYS A 50 -19.28 2.05 23.63
CA LYS A 50 -20.15 2.52 24.72
C LYS A 50 -20.95 1.32 25.29
N GLY A 51 -20.99 1.19 26.63
CA GLY A 51 -21.67 0.10 27.32
C GLY A 51 -20.72 -1.06 27.65
N THR A 52 -21.20 -2.29 27.62
CA THR A 52 -20.48 -3.48 28.05
C THR A 52 -19.41 -3.88 27.03
N ASN A 53 -18.18 -4.07 27.52
CA ASN A 53 -17.06 -4.64 26.79
C ASN A 53 -16.61 -5.92 27.48
N LYS A 54 -16.19 -6.91 26.70
CA LYS A 54 -15.72 -8.19 27.21
C LYS A 54 -14.22 -8.31 26.93
N ILE A 55 -13.42 -8.41 28.00
CA ILE A 55 -11.98 -8.65 27.94
C ILE A 55 -11.76 -10.04 28.52
N GLN A 56 -11.05 -10.92 27.81
CA GLN A 56 -10.80 -12.28 28.21
C GLN A 56 -9.32 -12.63 27.98
N ILE A 57 -8.75 -13.36 28.90
CA ILE A 57 -7.52 -14.10 28.73
C ILE A 57 -7.97 -15.55 28.53
N LEU A 58 -7.71 -16.09 27.33
CA LEU A 58 -8.23 -17.40 26.96
C LEU A 58 -7.31 -18.52 27.48
N PRO A 59 -7.85 -19.59 28.06
CA PRO A 59 -7.09 -20.70 28.62
C PRO A 59 -6.57 -21.60 27.50
N ARG A 60 -5.54 -21.17 26.80
CA ARG A 60 -4.82 -21.99 25.82
C ARG A 60 -3.49 -22.44 26.45
N TYR A 61 -2.38 -22.43 25.74
CA TYR A 61 -1.07 -22.86 26.29
C TYR A 61 -0.36 -21.78 27.12
N GLY A 62 -1.01 -20.62 27.32
CA GLY A 62 -0.40 -19.46 27.91
C GLY A 62 0.02 -19.59 29.37
N TYR A 63 -0.81 -20.04 30.24
CA TYR A 63 -0.58 -20.16 31.68
C TYR A 63 0.27 -19.04 32.30
N GLY A 64 -0.39 -18.08 32.89
CA GLY A 64 0.20 -16.98 33.65
C GLY A 64 -0.63 -16.72 34.89
N ALA A 65 -0.06 -16.03 35.87
CA ALA A 65 -0.78 -15.52 37.03
C ALA A 65 -1.24 -14.10 36.74
N TYR A 66 -2.49 -13.78 37.04
CA TYR A 66 -3.11 -12.49 36.79
C TYR A 66 -3.75 -11.98 38.09
N ASP A 67 -3.45 -10.74 38.43
CA ASP A 67 -3.98 -10.08 39.63
C ASP A 67 -5.10 -9.11 39.25
N THR A 68 -4.79 -8.13 38.39
CA THR A 68 -5.73 -7.08 38.00
C THR A 68 -5.70 -6.82 36.52
N ILE A 69 -6.81 -6.29 36.00
CA ILE A 69 -6.88 -5.69 34.68
C ILE A 69 -7.22 -4.21 34.86
N THR A 70 -6.37 -3.35 34.31
CA THR A 70 -6.56 -1.90 34.32
C THR A 70 -6.96 -1.44 32.92
N VAL A 71 -7.98 -0.61 32.85
CA VAL A 71 -8.45 0.03 31.61
C VAL A 71 -8.43 1.53 31.84
N LYS A 72 -7.59 2.26 31.11
CA LYS A 72 -7.54 3.71 31.19
C LYS A 72 -7.67 4.34 29.77
N LYS A 73 -8.14 5.57 29.72
CA LYS A 73 -8.14 6.32 28.45
C LYS A 73 -6.69 6.42 27.97
N ALA A 74 -6.45 6.03 26.71
CA ALA A 74 -5.10 6.09 26.14
C ALA A 74 -4.72 7.55 25.82
N ASP A 75 -3.52 7.93 26.23
CA ASP A 75 -2.89 9.17 25.77
C ASP A 75 -2.27 8.88 24.40
N LEU A 76 -3.03 9.21 23.36
CA LEU A 76 -2.53 9.09 21.99
C LEU A 76 -1.67 10.31 21.64
N PRO A 77 -0.55 10.11 20.94
CA PRO A 77 0.22 11.25 20.46
C PRO A 77 -0.64 12.13 19.56
N ALA A 78 -0.45 13.43 19.66
CA ALA A 78 -1.07 14.36 18.72
C ALA A 78 -0.57 14.05 17.31
N LEU A 79 -1.49 13.79 16.40
CA LEU A 79 -1.17 13.58 14.99
C LEU A 79 -1.00 14.97 14.34
N ASN A 80 0.26 15.42 14.28
CA ASN A 80 0.61 16.67 13.62
C ASN A 80 1.03 16.35 12.18
N VAL A 81 0.13 16.59 11.25
CA VAL A 81 0.39 16.51 9.81
C VAL A 81 0.29 17.89 9.21
N SER A 82 1.20 18.22 8.29
CA SER A 82 1.22 19.50 7.59
C SER A 82 0.72 19.30 6.15
N PRO A 83 -0.19 20.14 5.67
CA PRO A 83 -0.61 20.12 4.27
C PRO A 83 0.41 20.79 3.33
N THR A 84 1.57 21.19 3.83
CA THR A 84 2.60 21.85 3.03
C THR A 84 3.22 20.87 2.04
N LEU A 85 3.14 21.17 0.76
CA LEU A 85 3.77 20.40 -0.30
C LEU A 85 5.25 20.76 -0.44
N SER A 86 6.07 19.80 -0.84
CA SER A 86 7.51 20.02 -1.12
C SER A 86 7.73 20.82 -2.39
N ASP A 87 6.84 20.70 -3.37
CA ASP A 87 6.86 21.47 -4.61
C ASP A 87 6.02 22.75 -4.48
N SER A 88 6.70 23.88 -4.51
CA SER A 88 6.03 25.21 -4.47
C SER A 88 5.23 25.54 -5.75
N LYS A 89 5.39 24.75 -6.82
CA LYS A 89 4.68 24.87 -8.10
C LYS A 89 3.58 23.82 -8.27
N ALA A 90 3.28 23.05 -7.21
CA ALA A 90 2.20 22.07 -7.25
C ALA A 90 0.87 22.70 -7.63
N THR A 91 0.03 21.96 -8.34
CA THR A 91 -1.29 22.44 -8.76
C THR A 91 -2.26 22.61 -7.58
N SER A 92 -3.33 23.37 -7.77
CA SER A 92 -4.40 23.53 -6.78
C SER A 92 -5.06 22.21 -6.42
N GLU A 93 -5.18 21.28 -7.39
CA GLU A 93 -5.76 19.94 -7.23
C GLU A 93 -4.86 19.10 -6.33
N THR A 94 -3.55 19.13 -6.53
CA THR A 94 -2.58 18.45 -5.66
C THR A 94 -2.63 19.00 -4.23
N GLN A 95 -2.71 20.31 -4.07
CA GLN A 95 -2.90 20.93 -2.74
C GLN A 95 -4.24 20.53 -2.12
N GLY A 96 -5.30 20.44 -2.92
CA GLY A 96 -6.62 19.97 -2.48
C GLY A 96 -6.57 18.53 -1.96
N LEU A 97 -5.91 17.62 -2.68
CA LEU A 97 -5.72 16.24 -2.25
C LEU A 97 -4.91 16.18 -0.94
N MET A 98 -3.81 16.93 -0.82
CA MET A 98 -3.00 16.94 0.41
C MET A 98 -3.81 17.45 1.61
N ASN A 99 -4.59 18.52 1.43
CA ASN A 99 -5.48 19.03 2.48
C ASN A 99 -6.48 17.97 2.94
N TYR A 100 -7.12 17.28 1.98
CA TYR A 100 -8.06 16.20 2.27
C TYR A 100 -7.40 15.05 3.04
N LEU A 101 -6.20 14.61 2.61
CA LEU A 101 -5.47 13.54 3.30
C LEU A 101 -5.10 13.94 4.74
N CYS A 102 -4.72 15.19 4.98
CA CYS A 102 -4.46 15.70 6.32
C CYS A 102 -5.75 15.78 7.16
N ASP A 103 -6.88 16.14 6.56
CA ASP A 103 -8.16 16.22 7.27
C ASP A 103 -8.70 14.87 7.71
N VAL A 104 -8.49 13.82 6.92
CA VAL A 104 -8.95 12.46 7.27
C VAL A 104 -7.94 11.71 8.12
N TYR A 105 -6.68 12.14 8.18
CA TYR A 105 -5.61 11.46 8.90
C TYR A 105 -5.93 11.27 10.37
N GLY A 106 -5.84 10.04 10.85
CA GLY A 106 -6.17 9.64 12.22
C GLY A 106 -7.66 9.67 12.58
N LYS A 107 -8.54 10.07 11.65
CA LYS A 107 -10.00 10.11 11.84
C LYS A 107 -10.72 9.03 11.05
N HIS A 108 -10.29 8.80 9.82
CA HIS A 108 -10.90 7.87 8.87
C HIS A 108 -9.83 7.00 8.21
N MET A 109 -10.25 5.83 7.75
CA MET A 109 -9.46 4.95 6.89
C MET A 109 -10.09 4.99 5.50
N LEU A 110 -9.27 5.31 4.50
CA LEU A 110 -9.67 5.23 3.10
C LEU A 110 -9.53 3.79 2.62
N SER A 111 -10.59 3.26 2.03
CA SER A 111 -10.54 1.95 1.37
C SER A 111 -9.78 2.05 0.05
N GLY A 112 -9.02 1.03 -0.31
CA GLY A 112 -8.28 0.99 -1.56
C GLY A 112 -8.26 -0.40 -2.18
N GLN A 113 -8.15 -0.43 -3.50
CA GLN A 113 -7.96 -1.63 -4.31
C GLN A 113 -6.92 -1.36 -5.39
N GLN A 114 -5.90 -2.22 -5.47
CA GLN A 114 -4.98 -2.23 -6.61
C GLN A 114 -5.67 -2.87 -7.81
N GLU A 115 -5.51 -2.29 -9.01
CA GLU A 115 -5.86 -3.00 -10.23
C GLU A 115 -5.15 -4.34 -10.28
N ILE A 116 -5.87 -5.38 -10.61
CA ILE A 116 -5.25 -6.64 -10.97
C ILE A 116 -4.78 -6.50 -12.40
N TYR A 117 -3.51 -6.41 -12.51
CA TYR A 117 -2.82 -6.20 -13.75
C TYR A 117 -3.12 -7.33 -14.75
N GLY A 118 -3.65 -6.99 -15.90
CA GLY A 118 -4.03 -7.95 -16.92
C GLY A 118 -5.44 -8.54 -16.79
N GLY A 119 -6.34 -7.84 -16.09
CA GLY A 119 -7.76 -8.03 -16.26
C GLY A 119 -8.52 -8.83 -15.21
N GLY A 120 -7.97 -9.06 -14.05
CA GLY A 120 -8.73 -9.59 -12.92
C GLY A 120 -9.40 -10.95 -13.18
N HIS A 121 -10.27 -11.34 -12.27
CA HIS A 121 -11.06 -12.57 -12.36
C HIS A 121 -12.37 -12.32 -13.11
N THR A 122 -12.62 -13.09 -14.17
CA THR A 122 -13.89 -13.11 -14.89
C THR A 122 -14.52 -14.50 -14.81
N GLU A 123 -15.81 -14.63 -15.16
CA GLU A 123 -16.46 -15.94 -15.25
C GLU A 123 -15.78 -16.85 -16.28
N SER A 124 -15.23 -16.27 -17.35
CA SER A 124 -14.49 -17.01 -18.38
C SER A 124 -13.01 -17.24 -18.02
N SER A 125 -12.50 -16.56 -17.02
CA SER A 125 -11.11 -16.66 -16.55
C SER A 125 -11.04 -16.63 -15.02
N PRO A 126 -11.54 -17.68 -14.33
CA PRO A 126 -11.67 -17.69 -12.87
C PRO A 126 -10.31 -17.70 -12.14
N ASN A 127 -9.22 -17.99 -12.82
CA ASN A 127 -7.86 -17.93 -12.28
C ASN A 127 -7.14 -16.60 -12.54
N GLY A 128 -7.87 -15.58 -12.99
CA GLY A 128 -7.33 -14.27 -13.34
C GLY A 128 -6.74 -14.26 -14.74
N TYR A 129 -6.10 -13.24 -15.11
CA TYR A 129 -5.39 -12.92 -16.33
C TYR A 129 -6.06 -13.36 -17.66
N SER A 130 -6.87 -12.50 -18.24
CA SER A 130 -7.47 -12.69 -19.58
C SER A 130 -6.83 -11.83 -20.68
N GLY A 131 -5.66 -11.26 -20.45
CA GLY A 131 -5.03 -10.30 -21.34
C GLY A 131 -5.51 -8.86 -21.13
N ALA A 132 -5.14 -7.95 -22.02
CA ALA A 132 -5.49 -6.53 -21.95
C ALA A 132 -6.97 -6.28 -22.31
N ASP A 133 -7.90 -6.94 -21.63
CA ASP A 133 -9.32 -6.65 -21.73
C ASP A 133 -9.69 -5.56 -20.71
N LEU A 134 -10.11 -4.40 -21.20
CA LEU A 134 -10.54 -3.28 -20.35
C LEU A 134 -11.64 -3.67 -19.37
N GLN A 135 -12.52 -4.61 -19.73
CA GLN A 135 -13.55 -5.11 -18.83
C GLN A 135 -12.94 -5.86 -17.64
N GLY A 136 -11.82 -6.53 -17.83
CA GLY A 136 -11.09 -7.21 -16.78
C GLY A 136 -10.56 -6.26 -15.71
N TYR A 137 -10.14 -5.06 -16.07
CA TYR A 137 -9.66 -4.05 -15.10
C TYR A 137 -10.74 -3.53 -14.17
N GLU A 138 -12.01 -3.66 -14.53
CA GLU A 138 -13.15 -3.23 -13.71
C GLU A 138 -13.73 -4.33 -12.81
N THR A 139 -13.35 -5.57 -13.01
CA THR A 139 -13.98 -6.73 -12.36
C THR A 139 -14.04 -6.61 -10.83
N GLU A 140 -12.91 -6.28 -10.19
CA GLU A 140 -12.86 -6.15 -8.73
C GLU A 140 -13.60 -4.92 -8.23
N PHE A 141 -13.56 -3.84 -8.98
CA PHE A 141 -14.22 -2.58 -8.62
C PHE A 141 -15.73 -2.72 -8.72
N GLU A 142 -16.24 -3.35 -9.76
CA GLU A 142 -17.65 -3.65 -9.91
C GLU A 142 -18.14 -4.67 -8.86
N TYR A 143 -17.31 -5.66 -8.53
CA TYR A 143 -17.60 -6.58 -7.43
C TYR A 143 -17.72 -5.85 -6.09
N ILE A 144 -16.80 -4.94 -5.78
CA ILE A 144 -16.81 -4.15 -4.55
C ILE A 144 -18.07 -3.28 -4.51
N LYS A 145 -18.35 -2.53 -5.56
CA LYS A 145 -19.54 -1.68 -5.65
C LYS A 145 -20.83 -2.47 -5.48
N LYS A 146 -20.96 -3.61 -6.17
CA LYS A 146 -22.13 -4.47 -6.11
C LYS A 146 -22.38 -5.01 -4.69
N ASN A 147 -21.33 -5.37 -3.95
CA ASN A 147 -21.47 -6.03 -2.65
C ASN A 147 -21.48 -5.06 -1.47
N PHE A 148 -20.89 -3.87 -1.62
CA PHE A 148 -20.71 -2.90 -0.52
C PHE A 148 -21.38 -1.54 -0.77
N GLY A 149 -21.93 -1.32 -1.97
CA GLY A 149 -22.70 -0.12 -2.32
C GLY A 149 -21.88 1.00 -2.97
N ASP A 150 -20.56 1.04 -2.75
CA ASP A 150 -19.68 2.06 -3.30
C ASP A 150 -18.37 1.46 -3.82
N TYR A 151 -17.68 2.23 -4.69
CA TYR A 151 -16.29 1.95 -5.07
C TYR A 151 -15.32 2.23 -3.92
N PRO A 152 -14.12 1.62 -3.91
CA PRO A 152 -13.06 2.02 -2.99
C PRO A 152 -12.66 3.49 -3.27
N ALA A 153 -12.25 4.21 -2.23
CA ALA A 153 -11.81 5.60 -2.38
C ALA A 153 -10.50 5.72 -3.19
N ILE A 154 -9.64 4.70 -3.09
CA ILE A 154 -8.32 4.70 -3.73
C ILE A 154 -8.26 3.55 -4.72
N ARG A 155 -7.84 3.85 -5.96
CA ARG A 155 -7.51 2.84 -6.98
C ARG A 155 -6.02 2.89 -7.27
N GLY A 156 -5.38 1.73 -7.22
CA GLY A 156 -3.96 1.58 -7.52
C GLY A 156 -3.73 1.20 -8.97
N PHE A 157 -2.77 1.84 -9.61
CA PHE A 157 -2.37 1.65 -11.01
C PHE A 157 -0.87 1.40 -11.10
N ASP A 158 -0.42 0.85 -12.23
CA ASP A 158 0.99 0.62 -12.52
C ASP A 158 1.33 1.03 -13.96
N TYR A 159 2.33 1.87 -14.11
CA TYR A 159 2.85 2.28 -15.42
C TYR A 159 3.92 1.34 -15.99
N MET A 160 4.01 0.12 -15.54
CA MET A 160 5.02 -0.85 -15.96
C MET A 160 5.12 -1.00 -17.49
N ASN A 161 4.01 -0.88 -18.21
CA ASN A 161 3.97 -1.03 -19.66
C ASN A 161 4.41 0.22 -20.44
N TYR A 162 4.42 1.38 -19.78
CA TYR A 162 4.85 2.63 -20.41
C TYR A 162 6.36 2.79 -20.26
N ASN A 163 7.10 2.15 -21.15
CA ASN A 163 8.55 2.10 -21.11
C ASN A 163 9.13 2.22 -22.54
N PRO A 164 10.40 2.57 -22.72
CA PRO A 164 11.00 2.76 -24.02
C PRO A 164 11.32 1.45 -24.80
N LEU A 165 11.12 0.28 -24.17
CA LEU A 165 11.50 -1.02 -24.73
C LEU A 165 10.42 -1.58 -25.67
N TYR A 166 9.21 -1.76 -25.15
CA TYR A 166 8.08 -2.30 -25.91
C TYR A 166 6.85 -1.39 -25.90
N GLY A 167 6.69 -0.53 -24.87
CA GLY A 167 5.72 0.55 -24.83
C GLY A 167 4.28 0.16 -25.14
N TRP A 168 3.65 -0.66 -24.30
CA TRP A 168 2.24 -1.00 -24.49
C TRP A 168 1.34 0.09 -23.93
N ASP A 169 0.48 0.61 -24.78
CA ASP A 169 -0.64 1.44 -24.36
C ASP A 169 -1.78 0.53 -23.91
N ASP A 170 -1.89 0.31 -22.60
CA ASP A 170 -2.96 -0.45 -21.95
C ASP A 170 -4.04 0.46 -21.38
N GLN A 171 -4.03 1.75 -21.75
CA GLN A 171 -4.98 2.78 -21.33
C GLN A 171 -4.97 3.06 -19.83
N THR A 172 -3.84 2.84 -19.16
CA THR A 172 -3.68 3.16 -17.74
C THR A 172 -3.89 4.66 -17.48
N THR A 173 -3.35 5.52 -18.35
CA THR A 173 -3.52 6.98 -18.26
C THR A 173 -4.99 7.38 -18.30
N GLU A 174 -5.74 6.83 -19.24
CA GLU A 174 -7.17 7.10 -19.40
C GLU A 174 -7.99 6.64 -18.20
N ARG A 175 -7.69 5.46 -17.66
CA ARG A 175 -8.36 4.94 -16.46
C ARG A 175 -8.02 5.76 -15.21
N ILE A 176 -6.79 6.29 -15.09
CA ILE A 176 -6.42 7.21 -14.00
C ILE A 176 -7.25 8.48 -14.09
N ILE A 177 -7.36 9.06 -15.30
CA ILE A 177 -8.13 10.28 -15.53
C ILE A 177 -9.61 10.04 -15.24
N GLU A 178 -10.20 8.97 -15.76
CA GLU A 178 -11.59 8.60 -15.50
C GLU A 178 -11.87 8.43 -14.00
N TRP A 179 -10.97 7.72 -13.30
CA TRP A 179 -11.12 7.51 -11.85
C TRP A 179 -11.14 8.81 -11.07
N GLY A 180 -10.29 9.78 -11.44
CA GLY A 180 -10.23 11.08 -10.78
C GLY A 180 -11.38 12.01 -11.16
N THR A 181 -11.77 12.04 -12.42
CA THR A 181 -12.73 13.03 -12.93
C THR A 181 -14.19 12.56 -12.85
N GLU A 182 -14.46 11.28 -13.15
CA GLU A 182 -15.82 10.77 -13.24
C GLU A 182 -16.26 10.06 -11.96
N ARG A 183 -15.36 9.35 -11.28
CA ARG A 183 -15.66 8.63 -10.04
C ARG A 183 -15.23 9.39 -8.78
N ASN A 184 -14.61 10.54 -8.94
CA ASN A 184 -14.16 11.37 -7.83
C ASN A 184 -13.28 10.62 -6.82
N GLY A 185 -12.49 9.66 -7.31
CA GLY A 185 -11.62 8.79 -6.54
C GLY A 185 -10.18 9.30 -6.50
N ILE A 186 -9.36 8.71 -5.67
CA ILE A 186 -7.94 9.04 -5.53
C ILE A 186 -7.10 7.99 -6.26
N PRO A 187 -6.40 8.34 -7.36
CA PRO A 187 -5.45 7.44 -7.98
C PRO A 187 -4.16 7.34 -7.16
N THR A 188 -3.67 6.13 -6.92
CA THR A 188 -2.30 5.88 -6.50
C THR A 188 -1.56 5.10 -7.57
N VAL A 189 -0.38 5.56 -7.95
CA VAL A 189 0.31 5.07 -9.12
C VAL A 189 1.69 4.57 -8.76
N CYS A 190 1.97 3.33 -9.03
CA CYS A 190 3.33 2.79 -8.96
C CYS A 190 3.97 2.68 -10.35
N TRP A 191 5.24 2.38 -10.35
CA TRP A 191 6.02 2.24 -11.57
C TRP A 191 7.12 1.20 -11.39
N HIS A 192 6.92 0.04 -12.00
CA HIS A 192 7.95 -0.97 -12.14
C HIS A 192 8.78 -0.65 -13.38
N ILE A 193 10.06 -0.34 -13.19
CA ILE A 193 10.98 -0.08 -14.30
C ILE A 193 11.38 -1.42 -14.91
N ASN A 194 10.98 -1.64 -16.16
CA ASN A 194 11.47 -2.76 -16.94
C ASN A 194 12.81 -2.42 -17.58
N VAL A 195 13.73 -3.37 -17.53
CA VAL A 195 15.05 -3.32 -18.16
C VAL A 195 15.25 -4.56 -19.03
N PRO A 196 16.09 -4.52 -20.08
CA PRO A 196 16.51 -5.71 -20.79
C PRO A 196 17.22 -6.70 -19.83
N LYS A 197 16.97 -7.99 -19.98
CA LYS A 197 17.68 -9.04 -19.22
C LYS A 197 19.17 -9.05 -19.55
N ASP A 198 19.53 -8.84 -20.80
CA ASP A 198 20.90 -8.65 -21.29
C ASP A 198 21.11 -7.16 -21.55
N PHE A 199 21.28 -6.38 -20.47
CA PHE A 199 21.44 -4.94 -20.54
C PHE A 199 22.81 -4.55 -21.11
N ALA A 200 23.85 -5.36 -20.90
CA ALA A 200 25.19 -5.08 -21.43
C ALA A 200 25.18 -4.99 -22.96
N SER A 201 24.42 -5.86 -23.65
CA SER A 201 24.32 -5.90 -25.11
C SER A 201 23.24 -4.97 -25.66
N TYR A 202 22.39 -4.36 -24.83
CA TYR A 202 21.33 -3.46 -25.25
C TYR A 202 21.88 -2.14 -25.77
N GLU A 203 21.38 -1.65 -26.90
CA GLU A 203 21.66 -0.30 -27.36
C GLU A 203 20.53 0.65 -26.95
N LEU A 204 20.88 1.81 -26.41
CA LEU A 204 19.90 2.77 -25.91
C LEU A 204 18.93 3.23 -26.99
N GLY A 205 17.65 3.02 -26.76
CA GLY A 205 16.57 3.39 -27.67
C GLY A 205 16.10 2.25 -28.58
N ASP A 206 16.72 1.09 -28.53
CA ASP A 206 16.26 -0.07 -29.28
C ASP A 206 14.97 -0.64 -28.65
N ALA A 207 14.06 -1.14 -29.50
CA ALA A 207 12.92 -1.90 -29.06
C ALA A 207 13.35 -3.31 -28.63
N VAL A 208 12.82 -3.78 -27.52
CA VAL A 208 13.11 -5.11 -26.96
C VAL A 208 11.80 -5.82 -26.70
N ASP A 209 11.71 -7.10 -27.13
CA ASP A 209 10.56 -7.94 -26.83
C ASP A 209 10.35 -8.02 -25.31
N TRP A 210 9.09 -7.88 -24.86
CA TRP A 210 8.72 -7.88 -23.45
C TRP A 210 9.19 -9.15 -22.70
N GLN A 211 9.26 -10.31 -23.37
CA GLN A 211 9.76 -11.56 -22.79
C GLN A 211 11.25 -11.53 -22.45
N LYS A 212 11.99 -10.61 -23.08
CA LYS A 212 13.42 -10.35 -22.83
C LYS A 212 13.63 -9.20 -21.86
N CYS A 213 12.57 -8.66 -21.28
CA CYS A 213 12.60 -7.62 -20.29
C CYS A 213 12.25 -8.17 -18.90
N THR A 214 12.65 -7.46 -17.87
CA THR A 214 12.34 -7.80 -16.47
C THR A 214 12.39 -6.54 -15.61
N TYR A 215 11.66 -6.57 -14.49
CA TYR A 215 11.79 -5.61 -13.39
C TYR A 215 12.50 -6.21 -12.18
N LYS A 216 12.96 -7.46 -12.27
CA LYS A 216 13.60 -8.18 -11.17
C LYS A 216 15.12 -8.04 -11.27
N PRO A 217 15.77 -7.55 -10.20
CA PRO A 217 17.23 -7.32 -10.23
C PRO A 217 18.07 -8.58 -10.44
N ASP A 218 17.56 -9.75 -10.08
CA ASP A 218 18.25 -11.04 -10.22
C ASP A 218 18.13 -11.67 -11.63
N GLU A 219 17.32 -11.06 -12.49
CA GLU A 219 17.11 -11.55 -13.87
C GLU A 219 17.80 -10.66 -14.94
N THR A 220 18.62 -9.69 -14.54
CA THR A 220 19.28 -8.74 -15.43
C THR A 220 20.69 -8.44 -14.98
N ASP A 221 21.53 -8.01 -15.89
CA ASP A 221 22.87 -7.46 -15.62
C ASP A 221 22.88 -5.92 -15.49
N PHE A 222 21.70 -5.29 -15.42
CA PHE A 222 21.57 -3.86 -15.13
C PHE A 222 22.09 -3.53 -13.73
N ASP A 223 23.12 -2.69 -13.66
CA ASP A 223 23.72 -2.27 -12.39
C ASP A 223 23.01 -1.05 -11.81
N THR A 224 22.13 -1.27 -10.84
CA THR A 224 21.37 -0.19 -10.18
C THR A 224 22.26 0.86 -9.51
N SER A 225 23.49 0.52 -9.10
CA SER A 225 24.42 1.48 -8.49
C SER A 225 24.90 2.54 -9.48
N LYS A 226 24.91 2.21 -10.77
CA LYS A 226 25.27 3.13 -11.85
C LYS A 226 24.11 4.00 -12.33
N ALA A 227 22.88 3.64 -12.00
CA ALA A 227 21.70 4.39 -12.42
C ALA A 227 21.66 5.85 -11.94
N ILE A 228 22.43 6.19 -10.91
CA ILE A 228 22.57 7.55 -10.37
C ILE A 228 23.91 8.22 -10.74
N VAL A 229 24.71 7.56 -11.56
CA VAL A 229 26.03 8.08 -11.97
C VAL A 229 25.91 8.62 -13.41
N GLU A 230 25.93 9.93 -13.54
CA GLU A 230 25.83 10.63 -14.82
C GLU A 230 26.89 10.15 -15.83
N GLY A 231 26.48 9.92 -17.07
CA GLY A 231 27.32 9.43 -18.17
C GLY A 231 27.48 7.91 -18.21
N THR A 232 26.88 7.16 -17.31
CA THR A 232 26.77 5.70 -17.46
C THR A 232 25.59 5.32 -18.33
N LYS A 233 25.63 4.16 -18.96
CA LYS A 233 24.54 3.63 -19.78
C LYS A 233 23.27 3.43 -18.96
N GLU A 234 23.41 2.98 -17.74
CA GLU A 234 22.32 2.79 -16.79
C GLU A 234 21.61 4.11 -16.43
N TYR A 235 22.40 5.18 -16.21
CA TYR A 235 21.85 6.52 -15.96
C TYR A 235 21.05 7.03 -17.18
N GLU A 236 21.64 6.94 -18.37
CA GLU A 236 20.99 7.38 -19.61
C GLU A 236 19.70 6.58 -19.89
N TYR A 237 19.70 5.29 -19.59
CA TYR A 237 18.50 4.45 -19.69
C TYR A 237 17.41 4.90 -18.72
N VAL A 238 17.77 5.16 -17.45
CA VAL A 238 16.81 5.64 -16.44
C VAL A 238 16.24 7.00 -16.86
N MET A 239 17.07 7.90 -17.38
CA MET A 239 16.59 9.20 -17.89
C MET A 239 15.63 9.06 -19.07
N LEU A 240 15.88 8.09 -19.97
CA LEU A 240 14.97 7.76 -21.06
C LEU A 240 13.62 7.24 -20.56
N THR A 241 13.62 6.34 -19.56
CA THR A 241 12.39 5.81 -18.95
C THR A 241 11.60 6.89 -18.20
N ILE A 242 12.29 7.76 -17.45
CA ILE A 242 11.67 8.91 -16.77
C ILE A 242 10.99 9.83 -17.79
N LYS A 243 11.64 10.11 -18.90
CA LYS A 243 11.06 10.96 -19.95
C LYS A 243 9.77 10.36 -20.52
N THR A 244 9.77 9.06 -20.83
CA THR A 244 8.57 8.35 -21.33
C THR A 244 7.43 8.44 -20.31
N LEU A 245 7.71 8.19 -19.03
CA LEU A 245 6.69 8.27 -17.98
C LEU A 245 6.20 9.71 -17.76
N ALA A 246 7.09 10.70 -17.83
CA ALA A 246 6.72 12.09 -17.63
C ALA A 246 5.70 12.60 -18.68
N GLU A 247 5.75 12.08 -19.89
CA GLU A 247 4.77 12.40 -20.94
C GLU A 247 3.37 11.91 -20.56
N GLU A 248 3.26 10.73 -19.96
CA GLU A 248 1.99 10.19 -19.46
C GLU A 248 1.48 10.93 -18.22
N LEU A 249 2.35 11.15 -17.24
CA LEU A 249 1.99 11.92 -16.04
C LEU A 249 1.54 13.35 -16.37
N LYS A 250 2.09 13.93 -17.44
CA LYS A 250 1.68 15.24 -17.92
C LYS A 250 0.24 15.24 -18.43
N LYS A 251 -0.22 14.19 -19.12
CA LYS A 251 -1.62 14.05 -19.55
C LYS A 251 -2.56 14.02 -18.35
N VAL A 252 -2.20 13.28 -17.29
CA VAL A 252 -2.98 13.20 -16.04
C VAL A 252 -3.04 14.57 -15.36
N GLN A 253 -1.91 15.27 -15.27
CA GLN A 253 -1.85 16.64 -14.72
C GLN A 253 -2.72 17.61 -15.53
N ASP A 254 -2.66 17.56 -16.86
CA ASP A 254 -3.44 18.45 -17.74
C ASP A 254 -4.95 18.19 -17.64
N ALA A 255 -5.35 16.98 -17.26
CA ALA A 255 -6.72 16.62 -16.91
C ALA A 255 -7.15 17.08 -15.51
N GLY A 256 -6.28 17.71 -14.73
CA GLY A 256 -6.56 18.20 -13.37
C GLY A 256 -6.67 17.10 -12.31
N VAL A 257 -6.09 15.93 -12.57
CA VAL A 257 -6.16 14.79 -11.64
C VAL A 257 -4.89 14.70 -10.78
N PRO A 258 -4.97 14.93 -9.46
CA PRO A 258 -3.86 14.72 -8.57
C PRO A 258 -3.68 13.22 -8.27
N ILE A 259 -2.44 12.76 -8.18
CA ILE A 259 -2.10 11.36 -7.92
C ILE A 259 -1.19 11.22 -6.70
N ILE A 260 -1.26 10.05 -6.06
CA ILE A 260 -0.24 9.61 -5.09
C ILE A 260 0.77 8.76 -5.85
N PHE A 261 1.90 9.35 -6.22
CA PHE A 261 2.92 8.67 -7.02
C PHE A 261 3.92 7.92 -6.12
N ARG A 262 4.14 6.65 -6.42
CA ARG A 262 5.04 5.73 -5.71
C ARG A 262 6.04 5.13 -6.69
N PRO A 263 7.08 5.88 -7.09
CA PRO A 263 8.11 5.39 -8.01
C PRO A 263 8.93 4.25 -7.38
N TYR A 264 9.52 3.43 -8.20
CA TYR A 264 10.45 2.35 -7.80
C TYR A 264 9.81 1.32 -6.84
N HIS A 265 8.66 0.85 -7.22
CA HIS A 265 7.96 -0.19 -6.47
C HIS A 265 8.61 -1.55 -6.70
#